data_04bf8dd9652eb6de8895f0122681cdc5
#
_entry.id   04bf8dd9652eb6de8895f0122681cdc5
#
_cell.length_a   1.000
_cell.length_b   1.000
_cell.length_c   1.000
_cell.angle_alpha   90.00
_cell.angle_beta   90.00
_cell.angle_gamma   90.00
#
_symmetry.space_group_name_H-M   'P 1'
#
loop_
_entity.id
_entity.type
_entity.pdbx_description
1 polymer ?
#
loop_
_entity_poly.entity_id
_entity_poly.type
_entity_poly.pdbx_seq_one_letter_code
_entity_poly.pdbx_strand_id
1 'polypeptide(L)'
;NGALYAKMPYDMVKDFAPITLLATTPNMLVVHNDVPAKNLKDFIALGKKEGKMTFASSGSGTSIHVSGELFKTMTGIDMVHIPYKGRATAIPDLLGGRVTMMFDNMPSSLQLVREGKLRALGVTSSQRSPAAPDIPTIAESGLAGFEAVSWFALFAPANTPKAVVDRINALVN
;
A
#
# COMPACT_ATOMS: atom_id res chain seq x y z
N ASN A 1 -9.13 10.89 2.12
CA ASN A 1 -10.32 10.52 1.30
C ASN A 1 -11.16 11.76 0.89
N GLY A 2 -11.13 12.87 1.64
CA GLY A 2 -11.88 14.09 1.30
C GLY A 2 -11.57 14.67 -0.09
N ALA A 3 -10.38 14.41 -0.62
CA ALA A 3 -9.99 14.81 -1.97
C ALA A 3 -10.44 13.83 -3.07
N LEU A 4 -10.85 12.60 -2.71
CA LEU A 4 -11.19 11.55 -3.67
C LEU A 4 -12.70 11.31 -3.80
N TYR A 5 -13.48 11.68 -2.80
CA TYR A 5 -14.92 11.47 -2.78
C TYR A 5 -15.64 12.81 -2.79
N ALA A 6 -16.53 12.99 -3.75
CA ALA A 6 -17.30 14.23 -3.91
C ALA A 6 -18.21 14.54 -2.70
N LYS A 7 -18.64 13.51 -1.97
CA LYS A 7 -19.46 13.63 -0.77
C LYS A 7 -19.05 12.59 0.26
N MET A 8 -18.49 13.05 1.38
CA MET A 8 -18.20 12.21 2.54
C MET A 8 -19.32 12.36 3.57
N PRO A 9 -19.76 11.28 4.23
CA PRO A 9 -20.77 11.36 5.30
C PRO A 9 -20.22 11.90 6.62
N TYR A 10 -18.91 12.21 6.69
CA TYR A 10 -18.20 12.72 7.87
C TYR A 10 -17.01 13.61 7.47
N ASP A 11 -16.58 14.46 8.38
CA ASP A 11 -15.37 15.25 8.31
C ASP A 11 -14.33 14.66 9.28
N MET A 12 -13.19 14.16 8.75
CA MET A 12 -12.14 13.51 9.55
C MET A 12 -11.53 14.41 10.63
N VAL A 13 -11.54 15.73 10.44
CA VAL A 13 -10.95 16.68 11.39
C VAL A 13 -11.96 17.13 12.43
N LYS A 14 -13.22 17.31 12.02
CA LYS A 14 -14.27 17.86 12.90
C LYS A 14 -15.02 16.79 13.70
N ASP A 15 -15.21 15.61 13.12
CA ASP A 15 -16.08 14.58 13.69
C ASP A 15 -15.32 13.53 14.52
N PHE A 16 -13.98 13.61 14.53
CA PHE A 16 -13.13 12.65 15.25
C PHE A 16 -12.07 13.32 16.11
N ALA A 17 -11.83 12.76 17.29
CA ALA A 17 -10.71 13.09 18.17
C ALA A 17 -9.62 12.00 18.03
N PRO A 18 -8.37 12.34 17.64
CA PRO A 18 -7.28 11.37 17.58
C PRO A 18 -6.90 10.89 18.99
N ILE A 19 -6.68 9.58 19.15
CA ILE A 19 -6.24 8.98 20.40
C ILE A 19 -4.74 8.67 20.32
N THR A 20 -4.35 7.76 19.40
CA THR A 20 -2.96 7.36 19.24
C THR A 20 -2.72 6.67 17.89
N LEU A 21 -1.48 6.75 17.42
CA LEU A 21 -0.96 5.92 16.33
C LEU A 21 -0.62 4.53 16.89
N LEU A 22 -1.25 3.49 16.36
CA LEU A 22 -1.05 2.10 16.80
C LEU A 22 0.15 1.44 16.14
N ALA A 23 0.25 1.61 14.82
CA ALA A 23 1.28 0.97 14.02
C ALA A 23 1.46 1.66 12.67
N THR A 24 2.66 1.50 12.12
CA THR A 24 2.95 1.74 10.71
C THR A 24 3.45 0.45 10.08
N THR A 25 3.12 0.22 8.82
CA THR A 25 3.62 -0.92 8.06
C THR A 25 3.90 -0.52 6.62
N PRO A 26 5.00 -0.98 6.03
CA PRO A 26 5.21 -0.75 4.60
C PRO A 26 4.21 -1.54 3.77
N ASN A 27 3.94 -1.03 2.58
CA ASN A 27 3.41 -1.85 1.51
C ASN A 27 4.58 -2.55 0.81
N MET A 28 4.28 -3.60 0.09
CA MET A 28 5.23 -4.35 -0.72
C MET A 28 4.71 -4.40 -2.16
N LEU A 29 5.54 -3.98 -3.10
CA LEU A 29 5.25 -4.15 -4.52
C LEU A 29 5.38 -5.63 -4.86
N VAL A 30 4.26 -6.26 -5.13
CA VAL A 30 4.18 -7.67 -5.54
C VAL A 30 3.61 -7.81 -6.94
N VAL A 31 4.14 -8.76 -7.68
CA VAL A 31 3.72 -9.10 -9.05
C VAL A 31 3.45 -10.59 -9.17
N HIS A 32 2.63 -10.97 -10.17
CA HIS A 32 2.48 -12.37 -10.56
C HIS A 32 3.82 -12.93 -11.08
N ASN A 33 4.07 -14.21 -10.88
CA ASN A 33 5.36 -14.82 -11.23
C ASN A 33 5.65 -14.84 -12.74
N ASP A 34 4.62 -14.82 -13.58
CA ASP A 34 4.76 -14.77 -15.05
C ASP A 34 5.14 -13.38 -15.58
N VAL A 35 5.11 -12.35 -14.72
CA VAL A 35 5.62 -11.03 -15.11
C VAL A 35 7.13 -11.14 -15.36
N PRO A 36 7.62 -10.83 -16.58
CA PRO A 36 9.02 -11.05 -16.97
C PRO A 36 9.94 -9.94 -16.41
N ALA A 37 9.84 -9.69 -15.11
CA ALA A 37 10.66 -8.73 -14.38
C ALA A 37 11.11 -9.35 -13.06
N LYS A 38 12.42 -9.42 -12.83
CA LYS A 38 13.01 -10.01 -11.62
C LYS A 38 13.31 -8.99 -10.52
N ASN A 39 13.33 -7.72 -10.86
CA ASN A 39 13.62 -6.59 -9.97
C ASN A 39 12.83 -5.36 -10.41
N LEU A 40 12.90 -4.29 -9.62
CA LEU A 40 12.18 -3.04 -9.88
C LEU A 40 12.58 -2.39 -11.21
N LYS A 41 13.88 -2.39 -11.52
CA LYS A 41 14.41 -1.78 -12.76
C LYS A 41 13.84 -2.45 -14.00
N ASP A 42 13.83 -3.79 -14.01
CA ASP A 42 13.25 -4.58 -15.11
C ASP A 42 11.76 -4.32 -15.24
N PHE A 43 11.06 -4.21 -14.11
CA PHE A 43 9.61 -3.93 -14.07
C PHE A 43 9.29 -2.55 -14.65
N ILE A 44 10.06 -1.53 -14.29
CA ILE A 44 9.91 -0.18 -14.85
C ILE A 44 10.18 -0.18 -16.35
N ALA A 45 11.25 -0.86 -16.80
CA ALA A 45 11.57 -0.97 -18.23
C ALA A 45 10.46 -1.69 -19.02
N LEU A 46 9.93 -2.78 -18.46
CA LEU A 46 8.81 -3.52 -19.02
C LEU A 46 7.57 -2.61 -19.18
N GLY A 47 7.20 -1.88 -18.12
CA GLY A 47 6.04 -0.98 -18.14
C GLY A 47 6.14 0.14 -19.15
N LYS A 48 7.34 0.68 -19.34
CA LYS A 48 7.59 1.71 -20.37
C LYS A 48 7.52 1.17 -21.78
N LYS A 49 7.84 -0.11 -21.98
CA LYS A 49 7.82 -0.77 -23.28
C LYS A 49 6.43 -1.25 -23.67
N GLU A 50 5.72 -1.92 -22.77
CA GLU A 50 4.45 -2.60 -23.08
C GLU A 50 3.22 -1.68 -22.99
N GLY A 51 3.31 -0.57 -22.24
CA GLY A 51 2.28 0.52 -22.18
C GLY A 51 1.11 0.03 -21.40
N LYS A 52 0.35 -0.54 -21.07
CA LYS A 52 -0.91 -0.78 -20.34
C LYS A 52 -0.77 -1.85 -19.25
N MET A 53 -0.12 -1.51 -18.17
CA MET A 53 -0.14 -2.37 -16.98
C MET A 53 -1.39 -2.13 -16.13
N THR A 54 -1.76 -3.09 -15.31
CA THR A 54 -2.84 -2.96 -14.35
C THR A 54 -2.31 -3.09 -12.93
N PHE A 55 -2.87 -2.31 -12.01
CA PHE A 55 -2.59 -2.49 -10.60
C PHE A 55 -3.87 -2.59 -9.76
N ALA A 56 -3.89 -3.57 -8.86
CA ALA A 56 -4.99 -3.79 -7.95
C ALA A 56 -4.87 -2.92 -6.70
N SER A 57 -6.00 -2.56 -6.10
CA SER A 57 -6.06 -2.04 -4.74
C SER A 57 -7.23 -2.62 -3.95
N SER A 58 -7.17 -2.48 -2.63
CA SER A 58 -8.28 -2.82 -1.74
C SER A 58 -9.40 -1.77 -1.71
N GLY A 59 -9.37 -0.82 -2.65
CA GLY A 59 -10.33 0.25 -2.81
C GLY A 59 -9.65 1.60 -3.05
N SER A 60 -10.38 2.52 -3.66
CA SER A 60 -9.90 3.89 -3.93
C SER A 60 -9.59 4.63 -2.61
N GLY A 61 -8.46 5.33 -2.56
CA GLY A 61 -8.02 6.09 -1.39
C GLY A 61 -7.32 5.28 -0.29
N THR A 62 -7.17 3.96 -0.46
CA THR A 62 -6.35 3.15 0.45
C THR A 62 -4.86 3.42 0.23
N SER A 63 -4.00 3.08 1.20
CA SER A 63 -2.55 3.17 1.07
C SER A 63 -2.03 2.41 -0.16
N ILE A 64 -2.65 1.29 -0.47
CA ILE A 64 -2.37 0.45 -1.64
C ILE A 64 -2.60 1.20 -2.94
N HIS A 65 -3.74 1.89 -3.06
CA HIS A 65 -4.05 2.75 -4.21
C HIS A 65 -3.07 3.91 -4.33
N VAL A 66 -2.87 4.64 -3.23
CA VAL A 66 -1.97 5.83 -3.21
C VAL A 66 -0.53 5.44 -3.57
N SER A 67 -0.03 4.30 -3.09
CA SER A 67 1.29 3.79 -3.48
C SER A 67 1.38 3.51 -4.98
N GLY A 68 0.32 2.96 -5.58
CA GLY A 68 0.25 2.72 -7.03
C GLY A 68 0.27 4.01 -7.84
N GLU A 69 -0.51 5.01 -7.43
CA GLU A 69 -0.56 6.31 -8.11
C GLU A 69 0.76 7.10 -7.94
N LEU A 70 1.40 7.04 -6.76
CA LEU A 70 2.72 7.61 -6.55
C LEU A 70 3.76 6.96 -7.48
N PHE A 71 3.75 5.63 -7.56
CA PHE A 71 4.65 4.87 -8.43
C PHE A 71 4.44 5.24 -9.90
N LYS A 72 3.20 5.30 -10.35
CA LYS A 72 2.82 5.74 -11.69
C LYS A 72 3.35 7.15 -11.99
N THR A 73 3.14 8.09 -11.07
CA THR A 73 3.60 9.48 -11.21
C THR A 73 5.13 9.58 -11.29
N MET A 74 5.85 8.86 -10.44
CA MET A 74 7.31 8.92 -10.37
C MET A 74 8.00 8.19 -11.53
N THR A 75 7.38 7.12 -12.06
CA THR A 75 7.97 6.32 -13.15
C THR A 75 7.53 6.75 -14.54
N GLY A 76 6.37 7.40 -14.65
CA GLY A 76 5.72 7.72 -15.93
C GLY A 76 5.16 6.51 -16.68
N ILE A 77 5.01 5.35 -16.00
CA ILE A 77 4.40 4.16 -16.62
C ILE A 77 2.89 4.36 -16.74
N ASP A 78 2.33 4.00 -17.90
CA ASP A 78 0.88 3.96 -18.07
C ASP A 78 0.29 2.73 -17.37
N MET A 79 -0.47 2.96 -16.29
CA MET A 79 -1.09 1.91 -15.49
C MET A 79 -2.55 2.22 -15.23
N VAL A 80 -3.40 1.20 -15.35
CA VAL A 80 -4.82 1.28 -15.06
C VAL A 80 -5.08 0.74 -13.65
N HIS A 81 -5.71 1.55 -12.82
CA HIS A 81 -6.13 1.16 -11.48
C HIS A 81 -7.39 0.29 -11.53
N ILE A 82 -7.33 -0.87 -10.88
CA ILE A 82 -8.46 -1.81 -10.71
C ILE A 82 -8.83 -1.83 -9.21
N PRO A 83 -9.87 -1.09 -8.79
CA PRO A 83 -10.31 -1.08 -7.41
C PRO A 83 -11.14 -2.33 -7.06
N TYR A 84 -10.82 -2.96 -5.95
CA TYR A 84 -11.56 -4.10 -5.38
C TYR A 84 -12.27 -3.69 -4.07
N LYS A 85 -13.28 -4.46 -3.67
CA LYS A 85 -13.96 -4.30 -2.37
C LYS A 85 -13.18 -5.00 -1.25
N GLY A 86 -11.90 -4.62 -1.09
CA GLY A 86 -10.99 -5.20 -0.10
C GLY A 86 -9.95 -6.14 -0.70
N ARG A 87 -8.91 -6.42 0.11
CA ARG A 87 -7.78 -7.27 -0.28
C ARG A 87 -8.21 -8.69 -0.69
N ALA A 88 -9.14 -9.28 0.07
CA ALA A 88 -9.56 -10.67 -0.16
C ALA A 88 -10.10 -10.92 -1.58
N THR A 89 -10.69 -9.90 -2.20
CA THR A 89 -11.21 -9.98 -3.57
C THR A 89 -10.16 -9.65 -4.63
N ALA A 90 -9.08 -8.94 -4.28
CA ALA A 90 -8.00 -8.59 -5.20
C ALA A 90 -6.97 -9.72 -5.37
N ILE A 91 -6.66 -10.44 -4.30
CA ILE A 91 -5.60 -11.48 -4.29
C ILE A 91 -5.84 -12.62 -5.28
N PRO A 92 -7.05 -13.19 -5.44
CA PRO A 92 -7.28 -14.22 -6.45
C PRO A 92 -6.95 -13.76 -7.87
N ASP A 93 -7.23 -12.52 -8.22
CA ASP A 93 -6.94 -11.98 -9.54
C ASP A 93 -5.44 -11.69 -9.74
N LEU A 94 -4.74 -11.27 -8.68
CA LEU A 94 -3.28 -11.13 -8.70
C LEU A 94 -2.59 -12.49 -8.85
N LEU A 95 -3.02 -13.50 -8.08
CA LEU A 95 -2.50 -14.87 -8.16
C LEU A 95 -2.83 -15.56 -9.49
N GLY A 96 -3.92 -15.18 -10.13
CA GLY A 96 -4.32 -15.65 -11.45
C GLY A 96 -3.75 -14.86 -12.62
N GLY A 97 -2.90 -13.87 -12.36
CA GLY A 97 -2.28 -13.04 -13.41
C GLY A 97 -3.25 -12.09 -14.15
N ARG A 98 -4.48 -11.92 -13.65
CA ARG A 98 -5.47 -10.99 -14.25
C ARG A 98 -5.14 -9.52 -14.01
N VAL A 99 -4.39 -9.23 -12.95
CA VAL A 99 -3.79 -7.93 -12.68
C VAL A 99 -2.27 -8.09 -12.58
N THR A 100 -1.54 -7.09 -13.07
CA THR A 100 -0.07 -7.18 -13.20
C THR A 100 0.62 -7.09 -11.85
N MET A 101 0.16 -6.18 -10.99
CA MET A 101 0.81 -5.86 -9.71
C MET A 101 -0.17 -5.36 -8.66
N MET A 102 0.32 -5.33 -7.42
CA MET A 102 -0.35 -4.71 -6.29
C MET A 102 0.70 -4.20 -5.29
N PHE A 103 0.45 -3.02 -4.69
CA PHE A 103 1.15 -2.60 -3.49
C PHE A 103 0.38 -3.14 -2.28
N ASP A 104 0.64 -4.36 -1.87
CA ASP A 104 -0.11 -4.96 -0.76
C ASP A 104 0.57 -4.72 0.59
N ASN A 105 -0.20 -4.68 1.68
CA ASN A 105 0.39 -4.57 3.01
C ASN A 105 1.36 -5.71 3.27
N MET A 106 2.59 -5.39 3.64
CA MET A 106 3.68 -6.36 3.74
C MET A 106 3.35 -7.57 4.63
N PRO A 107 2.79 -7.44 5.85
CA PRO A 107 2.46 -8.60 6.67
C PRO A 107 1.50 -9.59 5.98
N SER A 108 0.64 -9.07 5.11
CA SER A 108 -0.36 -9.88 4.41
C SER A 108 0.19 -10.62 3.20
N SER A 109 1.19 -10.05 2.50
CA SER A 109 1.76 -10.61 1.26
C SER A 109 3.02 -11.41 1.49
N LEU A 110 3.73 -11.17 2.59
CA LEU A 110 5.04 -11.78 2.84
C LEU A 110 4.97 -13.32 2.80
N GLN A 111 3.89 -13.90 3.32
CA GLN A 111 3.68 -15.34 3.27
C GLN A 111 3.57 -15.85 1.82
N LEU A 112 2.80 -15.16 0.96
CA LEU A 112 2.64 -15.54 -0.45
C LEU A 112 3.95 -15.44 -1.22
N VAL A 113 4.79 -14.47 -0.88
CA VAL A 113 6.14 -14.33 -1.46
C VAL A 113 7.05 -15.45 -1.00
N ARG A 114 7.06 -15.79 0.29
CA ARG A 114 7.85 -16.91 0.85
C ARG A 114 7.44 -18.27 0.28
N GLU A 115 6.16 -18.44 -0.01
CA GLU A 115 5.61 -19.63 -0.67
C GLU A 115 5.89 -19.67 -2.20
N GLY A 116 6.53 -18.63 -2.74
CA GLY A 116 6.81 -18.51 -4.16
C GLY A 116 5.57 -18.31 -5.04
N LYS A 117 4.44 -17.90 -4.45
CA LYS A 117 3.19 -17.63 -5.19
C LYS A 117 3.16 -16.26 -5.84
N LEU A 118 3.88 -15.31 -5.27
CA LEU A 118 4.09 -13.96 -5.79
C LEU A 118 5.57 -13.61 -5.72
N ARG A 119 5.99 -12.64 -6.53
CA ARG A 119 7.33 -12.05 -6.48
C ARG A 119 7.26 -10.66 -5.88
N ALA A 120 8.09 -10.40 -4.86
CA ALA A 120 8.30 -9.05 -4.31
C ALA A 120 9.39 -8.33 -5.11
N LEU A 121 9.15 -7.07 -5.46
CA LEU A 121 10.10 -6.21 -6.15
C LEU A 121 10.67 -5.10 -5.26
N GLY A 122 10.05 -4.83 -4.11
CA GLY A 122 10.52 -3.87 -3.14
C GLY A 122 9.46 -3.50 -2.09
N VAL A 123 9.94 -2.96 -0.96
CA VAL A 123 9.08 -2.39 0.09
C VAL A 123 9.03 -0.87 -0.04
N THR A 124 7.92 -0.28 0.42
CA THR A 124 7.64 1.15 0.25
C THR A 124 8.16 2.03 1.36
N SER A 125 8.78 1.47 2.39
CA SER A 125 9.43 2.19 3.47
C SER A 125 10.80 2.74 3.03
N SER A 126 11.27 3.79 3.73
CA SER A 126 12.59 4.39 3.51
C SER A 126 13.76 3.45 3.87
N GLN A 127 13.49 2.44 4.72
CA GLN A 127 14.44 1.40 5.11
C GLN A 127 13.85 0.02 4.88
N ARG A 128 14.69 -0.98 4.69
CA ARG A 128 14.26 -2.39 4.60
C ARG A 128 13.58 -2.82 5.88
N SER A 129 12.57 -3.65 5.74
CA SER A 129 11.87 -4.21 6.89
C SER A 129 12.72 -5.29 7.58
N PRO A 130 12.85 -5.26 8.92
CA PRO A 130 13.50 -6.35 9.66
C PRO A 130 12.83 -7.72 9.46
N ALA A 131 11.55 -7.76 9.14
CA ALA A 131 10.81 -9.00 8.87
C ALA A 131 11.14 -9.63 7.50
N ALA A 132 11.77 -8.85 6.59
CA ALA A 132 12.21 -9.29 5.26
C ALA A 132 13.41 -8.46 4.80
N PRO A 133 14.59 -8.63 5.41
CA PRO A 133 15.78 -7.81 5.12
C PRO A 133 16.36 -8.07 3.73
N ASP A 134 16.00 -9.18 3.12
CA ASP A 134 16.36 -9.57 1.76
C ASP A 134 15.56 -8.81 0.67
N ILE A 135 14.40 -8.23 1.02
CA ILE A 135 13.61 -7.44 0.07
C ILE A 135 14.07 -5.99 0.12
N PRO A 136 14.58 -5.44 -0.99
CA PRO A 136 15.07 -4.07 -1.03
C PRO A 136 13.94 -3.05 -0.88
N THR A 137 14.29 -1.80 -0.56
CA THR A 137 13.32 -0.69 -0.69
C THR A 137 13.19 -0.29 -2.16
N ILE A 138 12.04 0.29 -2.50
CA ILE A 138 11.81 0.87 -3.84
C ILE A 138 12.79 2.03 -4.07
N ALA A 139 13.06 2.82 -3.03
CA ALA A 139 13.99 3.94 -3.10
C ALA A 139 15.41 3.50 -3.44
N GLU A 140 15.96 2.46 -2.75
CA GLU A 140 17.31 1.95 -3.01
C GLU A 140 17.40 1.20 -4.35
N SER A 141 16.26 0.74 -4.88
CA SER A 141 16.19 0.02 -6.16
C SER A 141 16.14 0.95 -7.39
N GLY A 142 16.32 2.25 -7.18
CA GLY A 142 16.45 3.23 -8.27
C GLY A 142 15.34 4.27 -8.37
N LEU A 143 14.34 4.27 -7.46
CA LEU A 143 13.29 5.28 -7.40
C LEU A 143 13.47 6.13 -6.14
N ALA A 144 14.55 6.91 -6.10
CA ALA A 144 14.93 7.73 -4.96
C ALA A 144 13.78 8.64 -4.50
N GLY A 145 13.57 8.72 -3.18
CA GLY A 145 12.49 9.51 -2.58
C GLY A 145 11.12 8.83 -2.58
N PHE A 146 10.99 7.61 -3.12
CA PHE A 146 9.75 6.86 -2.97
C PHE A 146 9.57 6.40 -1.54
N GLU A 147 8.51 6.88 -0.89
CA GLU A 147 8.10 6.42 0.43
C GLU A 147 6.58 6.49 0.55
N ALA A 148 5.96 5.38 0.94
CA ALA A 148 4.53 5.28 1.20
C ALA A 148 4.27 4.18 2.22
N VAL A 149 3.83 4.54 3.41
CA VAL A 149 3.52 3.58 4.47
C VAL A 149 2.05 3.60 4.82
N SER A 150 1.53 2.45 5.19
CA SER A 150 0.22 2.35 5.83
C SER A 150 0.37 2.70 7.31
N TRP A 151 -0.57 3.45 7.84
CA TRP A 151 -0.64 3.77 9.25
C TRP A 151 -2.00 3.38 9.81
N PHE A 152 -2.03 2.97 11.05
CA PHE A 152 -3.21 2.55 11.80
C PHE A 152 -3.27 3.36 13.08
N ALA A 153 -4.41 3.99 13.36
CA ALA A 153 -4.59 4.82 14.52
C ALA A 153 -5.98 4.62 15.14
N LEU A 154 -6.08 4.90 16.43
CA LEU A 154 -7.35 4.97 17.14
C LEU A 154 -7.87 6.41 17.10
N PHE A 155 -9.17 6.51 16.86
CA PHE A 155 -9.92 7.74 16.95
C PHE A 155 -11.18 7.52 17.80
N ALA A 156 -11.62 8.56 18.47
CA ALA A 156 -12.93 8.61 19.12
C ALA A 156 -13.84 9.61 18.39
N PRO A 157 -15.16 9.60 18.59
CA PRO A 157 -16.02 10.71 18.19
C PRO A 157 -15.54 12.02 18.80
N ALA A 158 -15.66 13.14 18.07
CA ALA A 158 -15.10 14.43 18.45
C ALA A 158 -15.51 14.93 19.86
N ASN A 159 -16.73 14.61 20.29
CA ASN A 159 -17.29 15.01 21.59
C ASN A 159 -16.97 14.03 22.74
N THR A 160 -16.06 13.07 22.52
CA THR A 160 -15.64 12.17 23.60
C THR A 160 -14.91 12.97 24.68
N PRO A 161 -15.29 12.83 25.98
CA PRO A 161 -14.63 13.56 27.06
C PRO A 161 -13.11 13.33 27.06
N LYS A 162 -12.35 14.42 27.23
CA LYS A 162 -10.88 14.38 27.19
C LYS A 162 -10.29 13.33 28.14
N ALA A 163 -10.86 13.19 29.33
CA ALA A 163 -10.40 12.18 30.32
C ALA A 163 -10.50 10.74 29.80
N VAL A 164 -11.50 10.44 28.95
CA VAL A 164 -11.65 9.12 28.32
C VAL A 164 -10.60 8.93 27.23
N VAL A 165 -10.39 9.94 26.39
CA VAL A 165 -9.35 9.92 25.35
C VAL A 165 -7.97 9.73 25.96
N ASP A 166 -7.63 10.53 27.01
CA ASP A 166 -6.35 10.44 27.70
C ASP A 166 -6.15 9.07 28.36
N ARG A 167 -7.21 8.51 28.97
CA ARG A 167 -7.14 7.18 29.60
C ARG A 167 -6.88 6.07 28.58
N ILE A 168 -7.56 6.10 27.41
CA ILE A 168 -7.33 5.12 26.36
C ILE A 168 -5.92 5.27 25.79
N ASN A 169 -5.48 6.51 25.53
CA ASN A 169 -4.12 6.79 25.08
C ASN A 169 -3.08 6.19 26.03
N ALA A 170 -3.22 6.41 27.34
CA ALA A 170 -2.29 5.90 28.36
C ALA A 170 -2.33 4.36 28.53
N LEU A 171 -3.43 3.69 28.14
CA LEU A 171 -3.53 2.24 28.21
C LEU A 171 -2.92 1.54 26.99
N VAL A 172 -2.80 2.29 25.86
CA VAL A 172 -2.31 1.73 24.59
C VAL A 172 -0.80 1.99 24.42
N ASN A 173 -0.26 3.09 24.98
CA ASN A 173 1.15 3.49 24.93
C ASN A 173 1.87 3.13 26.23
#